data_557b1245d6cdeba77afc607e55e691fe
#
_entry.id   557b1245d6cdeba77afc607e55e691fe
#
_cell.length_a   1.000
_cell.length_b   1.000
_cell.length_c   1.000
_cell.angle_alpha   90.00
_cell.angle_beta   90.00
_cell.angle_gamma   90.00
#
_symmetry.space_group_name_H-M   'P 1'
#
loop_
_entity.id
_entity.type
_entity.pdbx_description
1 polymer ?
#
loop_
_entity_poly.entity_id
_entity_poly.type
_entity_poly.pdbx_seq_one_letter_code
_entity_poly.pdbx_strand_id
1 'polypeptide(L)'
;LAAAGFDYIALGHSHKPHTVCRDKIVYAGALEPQDRNDIGKHGYIEGEFDGETVKLKLRPFALRSYQNLVLAVDQNTTQYALEDMLRKEVMKRGGRNIYRLIIKGKLSPDNVLLPERLHGLGNIVEIMDESRPAYQLESLYRQYRGTLIGDYIKTFLKRDLTVVEKKALYYGLQALLTTKVLTSDRKRI
;
A
#
# COMPACT_ATOMS: atom_id res chain seq x y z
N LEU A 1 -34.38 11.17 10.79
CA LEU A 1 -34.46 11.63 9.40
C LEU A 1 -35.27 10.66 8.53
N ALA A 2 -35.04 9.33 8.61
CA ALA A 2 -35.76 8.36 7.77
C ALA A 2 -37.30 8.38 7.99
N ALA A 3 -37.77 8.72 9.19
CA ALA A 3 -39.19 8.86 9.52
C ALA A 3 -39.76 10.23 9.18
N ALA A 4 -38.97 11.20 8.74
CA ALA A 4 -39.45 12.48 8.24
C ALA A 4 -40.16 12.25 6.88
N GLY A 5 -41.26 12.92 6.65
CA GLY A 5 -42.10 12.74 5.46
C GLY A 5 -41.53 13.27 4.14
N PHE A 6 -40.18 13.21 3.97
CA PHE A 6 -39.51 13.58 2.75
C PHE A 6 -39.30 12.36 1.83
N ASP A 7 -39.46 12.53 0.54
CA ASP A 7 -39.23 11.50 -0.46
C ASP A 7 -37.72 11.27 -0.66
N TYR A 8 -36.94 12.34 -0.61
CA TYR A 8 -35.48 12.31 -0.76
C TYR A 8 -34.78 13.31 0.17
N ILE A 9 -33.66 12.92 0.72
CA ILE A 9 -32.78 13.74 1.56
C ILE A 9 -31.36 13.67 1.05
N ALA A 10 -30.87 14.78 0.49
CA ALA A 10 -29.48 14.96 0.14
C ALA A 10 -28.65 15.40 1.35
N LEU A 11 -27.63 14.65 1.68
CA LEU A 11 -26.71 14.98 2.76
C LEU A 11 -25.36 15.47 2.20
N GLY A 12 -24.80 16.50 2.85
CA GLY A 12 -23.49 17.06 2.56
C GLY A 12 -22.44 16.68 3.62
N HIS A 13 -21.29 17.36 3.60
CA HIS A 13 -20.15 17.19 4.52
C HIS A 13 -19.26 15.97 4.25
N SER A 14 -19.77 14.79 3.99
CA SER A 14 -18.95 13.63 3.64
C SER A 14 -18.40 13.76 2.22
N HIS A 15 -17.08 13.64 2.03
CA HIS A 15 -16.46 13.64 0.70
C HIS A 15 -16.72 12.34 -0.06
N LYS A 16 -16.99 11.25 0.66
CA LYS A 16 -17.26 9.94 0.04
C LYS A 16 -18.74 9.76 -0.20
N PRO A 17 -19.15 9.39 -1.43
CA PRO A 17 -20.55 9.02 -1.67
C PRO A 17 -20.89 7.75 -0.90
N HIS A 18 -21.98 7.80 -0.16
CA HIS A 18 -22.52 6.62 0.51
C HIS A 18 -24.02 6.75 0.80
N THR A 19 -24.67 5.61 0.87
CA THR A 19 -26.11 5.52 1.11
C THR A 19 -26.38 5.26 2.58
N VAL A 20 -27.19 6.10 3.21
CA VAL A 20 -27.68 5.91 4.59
C VAL A 20 -28.99 5.11 4.56
N CYS A 21 -29.89 5.49 3.66
CA CYS A 21 -31.14 4.78 3.41
C CYS A 21 -31.33 4.68 1.89
N ARG A 22 -31.48 3.45 1.39
CA ARG A 22 -31.57 3.21 -0.05
C ARG A 22 -32.70 4.03 -0.67
N ASP A 23 -32.37 4.66 -1.80
CA ASP A 23 -33.27 5.49 -2.59
C ASP A 23 -34.01 6.60 -1.82
N LYS A 24 -33.51 6.97 -0.63
CA LYS A 24 -34.08 8.03 0.22
C LYS A 24 -33.06 8.98 0.79
N ILE A 25 -31.98 8.48 1.44
CA ILE A 25 -31.02 9.32 2.15
C ILE A 25 -29.61 8.98 1.69
N VAL A 26 -28.94 9.90 1.02
CA VAL A 26 -27.61 9.68 0.47
C VAL A 26 -26.69 10.88 0.66
N TYR A 27 -25.40 10.59 0.85
CA TYR A 27 -24.31 11.55 0.68
C TYR A 27 -23.82 11.45 -0.77
N ALA A 28 -23.90 12.55 -1.50
CA ALA A 28 -23.38 12.61 -2.88
C ALA A 28 -21.87 12.52 -2.92
N GLY A 29 -21.19 12.95 -1.86
CA GLY A 29 -19.75 13.09 -1.83
C GLY A 29 -19.27 14.36 -2.53
N ALA A 30 -17.95 14.46 -2.76
CA ALA A 30 -17.34 15.51 -3.54
C ALA A 30 -17.32 15.13 -5.03
N LEU A 31 -17.40 16.12 -5.94
CA LEU A 31 -17.27 15.90 -7.39
C LEU A 31 -15.88 15.38 -7.77
N GLU A 32 -14.85 15.92 -7.13
CA GLU A 32 -13.45 15.50 -7.25
C GLU A 32 -12.91 15.11 -5.87
N PRO A 33 -11.99 14.16 -5.75
CA PRO A 33 -11.36 13.82 -4.48
C PRO A 33 -10.58 15.01 -3.95
N GLN A 34 -10.75 15.35 -2.68
CA GLN A 34 -10.15 16.52 -2.04
C GLN A 34 -8.85 16.18 -1.31
N ASP A 35 -8.72 14.95 -0.83
CA ASP A 35 -7.52 14.49 -0.13
C ASP A 35 -7.19 13.02 -0.43
N ARG A 36 -6.03 12.58 0.07
CA ARG A 36 -5.50 11.21 -0.12
C ARG A 36 -6.35 10.09 0.50
N ASN A 37 -7.32 10.42 1.35
CA ASN A 37 -8.23 9.46 1.97
C ASN A 37 -9.52 9.30 1.16
N ASP A 38 -9.76 10.20 0.21
CA ASP A 38 -10.90 10.15 -0.70
C ASP A 38 -10.69 9.13 -1.82
N ILE A 39 -10.45 7.88 -1.41
CA ILE A 39 -10.19 6.79 -2.35
C ILE A 39 -11.49 6.34 -3.01
N GLY A 40 -11.46 6.15 -4.32
CA GLY A 40 -12.55 5.58 -5.08
C GLY A 40 -13.18 6.53 -6.09
N LYS A 41 -14.42 6.22 -6.46
CA LYS A 41 -15.17 7.01 -7.45
C LYS A 41 -15.81 8.23 -6.81
N HIS A 42 -15.66 9.37 -7.45
CA HIS A 42 -16.30 10.63 -7.09
C HIS A 42 -17.19 11.12 -8.23
N GLY A 43 -18.23 11.88 -7.89
CA GLY A 43 -19.20 12.33 -8.84
C GLY A 43 -20.44 12.92 -8.16
N TYR A 44 -21.58 12.78 -8.79
CA TYR A 44 -22.85 13.30 -8.30
C TYR A 44 -23.92 12.21 -8.27
N ILE A 45 -24.98 12.45 -7.51
CA ILE A 45 -26.16 11.59 -7.50
C ILE A 45 -27.15 12.14 -8.51
N GLU A 46 -27.54 11.29 -9.45
CA GLU A 46 -28.68 11.49 -10.34
C GLU A 46 -29.90 10.77 -9.77
N GLY A 47 -31.03 11.43 -9.71
CA GLY A 47 -32.26 10.86 -9.21
C GLY A 47 -33.43 11.05 -10.17
N GLU A 48 -34.29 10.04 -10.24
CA GLU A 48 -35.58 10.08 -10.94
C GLU A 48 -36.70 9.91 -9.90
N PHE A 49 -37.73 10.75 -10.00
CA PHE A 49 -38.90 10.70 -9.16
C PHE A 49 -40.15 10.59 -10.06
N ASP A 50 -40.96 9.54 -9.87
CA ASP A 50 -42.15 9.28 -10.67
C ASP A 50 -43.47 9.67 -9.97
N GLY A 51 -43.39 10.34 -8.82
CA GLY A 51 -44.53 10.73 -7.99
C GLY A 51 -44.77 9.79 -6.79
N GLU A 52 -44.19 8.59 -6.81
CA GLU A 52 -44.31 7.60 -5.73
C GLU A 52 -42.97 7.06 -5.28
N THR A 53 -42.04 6.84 -6.23
CA THR A 53 -40.76 6.23 -5.95
C THR A 53 -39.58 7.11 -6.40
N VAL A 54 -38.48 7.00 -5.64
CA VAL A 54 -37.20 7.65 -5.97
C VAL A 54 -36.20 6.56 -6.37
N LYS A 55 -35.49 6.79 -7.48
CA LYS A 55 -34.38 5.94 -7.93
C LYS A 55 -33.13 6.77 -7.99
N LEU A 56 -32.09 6.40 -7.23
CA LEU A 56 -30.86 7.16 -7.10
C LEU A 56 -29.68 6.38 -7.70
N LYS A 57 -28.83 7.09 -8.44
CA LYS A 57 -27.62 6.52 -9.06
C LYS A 57 -26.44 7.46 -8.96
N LEU A 58 -25.31 6.94 -8.44
CA LEU A 58 -24.05 7.66 -8.52
C LEU A 58 -23.55 7.72 -9.97
N ARG A 59 -23.34 8.92 -10.47
CA ARG A 59 -22.70 9.19 -11.77
C ARG A 59 -21.25 9.59 -11.53
N PRO A 60 -20.27 8.77 -11.92
CA PRO A 60 -18.87 9.16 -11.85
C PRO A 60 -18.62 10.40 -12.72
N PHE A 61 -17.95 11.40 -12.15
CA PHE A 61 -17.66 12.67 -12.83
C PHE A 61 -16.19 13.06 -12.71
N ALA A 62 -15.52 12.65 -11.64
CA ALA A 62 -14.14 12.99 -11.37
C ALA A 62 -13.19 12.63 -12.52
N LEU A 63 -12.30 13.56 -12.89
CA LEU A 63 -11.28 13.35 -13.91
C LEU A 63 -10.14 12.45 -13.43
N ARG A 64 -9.97 12.32 -12.11
CA ARG A 64 -8.92 11.53 -11.46
C ARG A 64 -9.45 10.94 -10.14
N SER A 65 -8.81 9.90 -9.68
CA SER A 65 -9.12 9.30 -8.38
C SER A 65 -7.85 9.02 -7.59
N TYR A 66 -7.93 9.08 -6.26
CA TYR A 66 -6.90 8.50 -5.40
C TYR A 66 -7.04 6.98 -5.36
N GLN A 67 -5.95 6.28 -5.57
CA GLN A 67 -5.93 4.83 -5.59
C GLN A 67 -4.74 4.27 -4.81
N ASN A 68 -4.98 3.20 -4.05
CA ASN A 68 -3.90 2.39 -3.53
C ASN A 68 -3.43 1.43 -4.63
N LEU A 69 -2.14 1.50 -4.96
CA LEU A 69 -1.50 0.62 -5.91
C LEU A 69 -0.56 -0.29 -5.13
N VAL A 70 -0.90 -1.57 -5.05
CA VAL A 70 -0.10 -2.57 -4.34
C VAL A 70 0.74 -3.33 -5.35
N LEU A 71 2.06 -3.32 -5.18
CA LEU A 71 2.99 -4.15 -5.94
C LEU A 71 3.53 -5.27 -5.04
N ALA A 72 3.38 -6.50 -5.51
CA ALA A 72 3.94 -7.67 -4.86
C ALA A 72 5.36 -7.93 -5.36
N VAL A 73 6.32 -7.97 -4.46
CA VAL A 73 7.73 -8.25 -4.76
C VAL A 73 8.17 -9.59 -4.19
N ASP A 74 9.13 -10.20 -4.83
CA ASP A 74 9.81 -11.43 -4.41
C ASP A 74 11.33 -11.25 -4.34
N GLN A 75 12.05 -12.31 -3.97
CA GLN A 75 13.52 -12.27 -3.83
C GLN A 75 14.27 -12.02 -5.16
N ASN A 76 13.61 -12.19 -6.30
CA ASN A 76 14.21 -11.95 -7.62
C ASN A 76 13.86 -10.57 -8.18
N THR A 77 12.98 -9.84 -7.50
CA THR A 77 12.50 -8.53 -7.94
C THR A 77 13.64 -7.51 -7.85
N THR A 78 14.11 -7.06 -8.99
CA THR A 78 15.10 -5.99 -9.12
C THR A 78 14.41 -4.61 -9.15
N GLN A 79 15.18 -3.54 -8.97
CA GLN A 79 14.69 -2.17 -9.15
C GLN A 79 14.02 -1.97 -10.51
N TYR A 80 14.65 -2.45 -11.59
CA TYR A 80 14.11 -2.36 -12.94
C TYR A 80 12.78 -3.10 -13.09
N ALA A 81 12.68 -4.31 -12.56
CA ALA A 81 11.44 -5.08 -12.58
C ALA A 81 10.30 -4.35 -11.83
N LEU A 82 10.61 -3.75 -10.68
CA LEU A 82 9.65 -2.98 -9.90
C LEU A 82 9.18 -1.73 -10.67
N GLU A 83 10.10 -1.02 -11.32
CA GLU A 83 9.76 0.14 -12.17
C GLU A 83 8.86 -0.26 -13.34
N ASP A 84 9.14 -1.38 -13.99
CA ASP A 84 8.31 -1.91 -15.10
C ASP A 84 6.92 -2.34 -14.63
N MET A 85 6.82 -3.03 -13.50
CA MET A 85 5.54 -3.37 -12.87
C MET A 85 4.72 -2.11 -12.56
N LEU A 86 5.36 -1.09 -11.99
CA LEU A 86 4.70 0.18 -11.68
C LEU A 86 4.18 0.87 -12.94
N ARG A 87 5.00 0.98 -13.99
CA ARG A 87 4.59 1.58 -15.28
C ARG A 87 3.37 0.87 -15.86
N LYS A 88 3.38 -0.46 -15.88
CA LYS A 88 2.27 -1.28 -16.39
C LYS A 88 0.98 -1.04 -15.61
N GLU A 89 1.06 -1.01 -14.28
CA GLU A 89 -0.12 -0.77 -13.44
C GLU A 89 -0.65 0.67 -13.56
N VAL A 90 0.22 1.68 -13.67
CA VAL A 90 -0.18 3.06 -13.90
C VAL A 90 -0.85 3.23 -15.28
N MET A 91 -0.29 2.61 -16.32
CA MET A 91 -0.91 2.63 -17.67
C MET A 91 -2.29 1.96 -17.66
N LYS A 92 -2.42 0.81 -17.01
CA LYS A 92 -3.67 0.06 -16.91
C LYS A 92 -4.76 0.82 -16.15
N ARG A 93 -4.41 1.50 -15.07
CA ARG A 93 -5.36 2.20 -14.19
C ARG A 93 -5.63 3.64 -14.61
N GLY A 94 -4.76 4.22 -15.42
CA GLY A 94 -4.86 5.58 -15.97
C GLY A 94 -3.86 6.56 -15.37
N GLY A 95 -3.04 7.15 -16.22
CA GLY A 95 -1.94 8.06 -15.83
C GLY A 95 -2.40 9.36 -15.15
N ARG A 96 -3.67 9.74 -15.23
CA ARG A 96 -4.23 10.91 -14.54
C ARG A 96 -4.53 10.67 -13.07
N ASN A 97 -4.72 9.42 -12.65
CA ASN A 97 -5.00 9.09 -11.27
C ASN A 97 -3.81 9.37 -10.35
N ILE A 98 -4.10 9.53 -9.08
CA ILE A 98 -3.12 9.81 -8.02
C ILE A 98 -2.94 8.53 -7.22
N TYR A 99 -1.69 8.11 -7.03
CA TYR A 99 -1.40 6.82 -6.45
C TYR A 99 -0.65 6.92 -5.11
N ARG A 100 -1.11 6.13 -4.15
CA ARG A 100 -0.32 5.69 -3.00
C ARG A 100 0.22 4.31 -3.36
N LEU A 101 1.54 4.22 -3.56
CA LEU A 101 2.22 2.97 -3.85
C LEU A 101 2.50 2.22 -2.55
N ILE A 102 2.15 0.94 -2.50
CA ILE A 102 2.42 0.04 -1.38
C ILE A 102 3.20 -1.15 -1.93
N ILE A 103 4.44 -1.31 -1.49
CA ILE A 103 5.32 -2.42 -1.90
C ILE A 103 5.21 -3.49 -0.83
N LYS A 104 4.82 -4.72 -1.20
CA LYS A 104 4.65 -5.85 -0.27
C LYS A 104 5.38 -7.08 -0.77
N GLY A 105 5.91 -7.86 0.13
CA GLY A 105 6.52 -9.15 -0.21
C GLY A 105 7.85 -9.38 0.48
N LYS A 106 8.69 -10.20 -0.14
CA LYS A 106 10.02 -10.55 0.39
C LYS A 106 11.07 -10.28 -0.67
N LEU A 107 11.95 -9.31 -0.41
CA LEU A 107 13.08 -8.98 -1.27
C LEU A 107 14.34 -9.70 -0.83
N SER A 108 15.25 -10.00 -1.78
CA SER A 108 16.61 -10.37 -1.40
C SER A 108 17.25 -9.26 -0.59
N PRO A 109 17.98 -9.55 0.50
CA PRO A 109 18.72 -8.55 1.26
C PRO A 109 19.72 -7.75 0.41
N ASP A 110 20.19 -8.33 -0.71
CA ASP A 110 21.12 -7.71 -1.64
C ASP A 110 20.45 -6.74 -2.62
N ASN A 111 19.12 -6.79 -2.73
CA ASN A 111 18.35 -5.91 -3.60
C ASN A 111 17.96 -4.64 -2.84
N VAL A 112 18.67 -3.56 -3.08
CA VAL A 112 18.35 -2.23 -2.54
C VAL A 112 17.34 -1.56 -3.47
N LEU A 113 16.15 -1.25 -2.96
CA LEU A 113 15.18 -0.43 -3.66
C LEU A 113 15.48 1.06 -3.44
N LEU A 114 15.29 1.83 -4.50
CA LEU A 114 15.41 3.29 -4.51
C LEU A 114 14.04 3.91 -4.73
N PRO A 115 13.25 4.14 -3.66
CA PRO A 115 11.85 4.62 -3.78
C PRO A 115 11.76 5.95 -4.53
N GLU A 116 12.74 6.82 -4.40
CA GLU A 116 12.80 8.12 -5.09
C GLU A 116 12.71 7.99 -6.61
N ARG A 117 13.21 6.89 -7.19
CA ARG A 117 13.10 6.64 -8.64
C ARG A 117 11.70 6.29 -9.11
N LEU A 118 10.82 5.90 -8.19
CA LEU A 118 9.46 5.49 -8.50
C LEU A 118 8.51 6.69 -8.65
N HIS A 119 8.80 7.82 -8.00
CA HIS A 119 7.95 9.02 -8.08
C HIS A 119 7.77 9.55 -9.51
N GLY A 120 8.81 9.46 -10.35
CA GLY A 120 8.76 9.92 -11.74
C GLY A 120 7.95 9.05 -12.70
N LEU A 121 7.41 7.91 -12.25
CA LEU A 121 6.74 6.93 -13.11
C LEU A 121 5.21 7.10 -13.16
N GLY A 122 4.67 8.11 -12.48
CA GLY A 122 3.25 8.44 -12.42
C GLY A 122 2.98 9.49 -11.36
N ASN A 123 1.72 9.81 -11.11
CA ASN A 123 1.34 10.70 -10.01
C ASN A 123 1.42 9.96 -8.67
N ILE A 124 2.63 9.59 -8.25
CA ILE A 124 2.88 8.87 -6.99
C ILE A 124 3.09 9.89 -5.87
N VAL A 125 2.13 10.03 -4.98
CA VAL A 125 2.18 11.01 -3.88
C VAL A 125 2.74 10.43 -2.59
N GLU A 126 2.71 9.10 -2.44
CA GLU A 126 3.20 8.43 -1.24
C GLU A 126 3.70 7.03 -1.61
N ILE A 127 4.82 6.63 -1.03
CA ILE A 127 5.39 5.30 -1.17
C ILE A 127 5.51 4.67 0.22
N MET A 128 4.88 3.53 0.42
CA MET A 128 4.95 2.73 1.64
C MET A 128 5.67 1.42 1.31
N ASP A 129 6.90 1.29 1.77
CA ASP A 129 7.64 0.03 1.66
C ASP A 129 7.30 -0.86 2.86
N GLU A 130 6.43 -1.84 2.64
CA GLU A 130 6.06 -2.89 3.59
C GLU A 130 6.74 -4.23 3.22
N SER A 131 7.74 -4.20 2.35
CA SER A 131 8.51 -5.39 2.01
C SER A 131 9.37 -5.86 3.20
N ARG A 132 9.81 -7.09 3.14
CA ARG A 132 10.66 -7.70 4.16
C ARG A 132 11.84 -8.40 3.51
N PRO A 133 13.00 -8.41 4.15
CA PRO A 133 14.14 -9.16 3.62
C PRO A 133 13.86 -10.68 3.64
N ALA A 134 14.18 -11.33 2.53
CA ALA A 134 14.07 -12.78 2.37
C ALA A 134 15.37 -13.47 2.80
N TYR A 135 15.65 -13.48 4.09
CA TYR A 135 16.84 -14.15 4.61
C TYR A 135 16.75 -15.67 4.46
N GLN A 136 17.78 -16.25 3.84
CA GLN A 136 18.03 -17.71 3.84
C GLN A 136 18.76 -18.07 5.15
N LEU A 137 18.01 -18.33 6.20
CA LEU A 137 18.56 -18.49 7.56
C LEU A 137 19.63 -19.56 7.69
N GLU A 138 19.46 -20.70 7.02
CA GLU A 138 20.45 -21.79 7.03
C GLU A 138 21.76 -21.39 6.37
N SER A 139 21.69 -20.68 5.25
CA SER A 139 22.88 -20.17 4.55
C SER A 139 23.60 -19.13 5.40
N LEU A 140 22.85 -18.18 5.96
CA LEU A 140 23.40 -17.18 6.87
C LEU A 140 24.02 -17.81 8.13
N TYR A 141 23.38 -18.83 8.70
CA TYR A 141 23.93 -19.53 9.85
C TYR A 141 25.28 -20.19 9.53
N ARG A 142 25.40 -20.83 8.36
CA ARG A 142 26.67 -21.43 7.92
C ARG A 142 27.76 -20.38 7.75
N GLN A 143 27.42 -19.26 7.12
CA GLN A 143 28.34 -18.14 6.86
C GLN A 143 28.83 -17.47 8.16
N TYR A 144 27.97 -17.33 9.15
CA TYR A 144 28.27 -16.64 10.41
C TYR A 144 28.44 -17.57 11.61
N ARG A 145 28.73 -18.85 11.37
CA ARG A 145 28.94 -19.84 12.45
C ARG A 145 30.06 -19.41 13.39
N GLY A 146 29.84 -19.50 14.68
CA GLY A 146 30.80 -19.07 15.70
C GLY A 146 30.89 -17.56 15.92
N THR A 147 29.94 -16.82 15.41
CA THR A 147 29.79 -15.36 15.67
C THR A 147 28.47 -15.07 16.36
N LEU A 148 28.35 -13.86 16.93
CA LEU A 148 27.09 -13.40 17.55
C LEU A 148 25.89 -13.52 16.58
N ILE A 149 26.10 -13.24 15.27
CA ILE A 149 25.04 -13.37 14.25
C ILE A 149 24.62 -14.85 14.12
N GLY A 150 25.58 -15.76 14.06
CA GLY A 150 25.30 -17.20 13.99
C GLY A 150 24.55 -17.71 15.22
N ASP A 151 24.96 -17.30 16.42
CA ASP A 151 24.29 -17.67 17.66
C ASP A 151 22.86 -17.10 17.72
N TYR A 152 22.67 -15.86 17.29
CA TYR A 152 21.37 -15.24 17.16
C TYR A 152 20.45 -16.05 16.23
N ILE A 153 20.91 -16.36 15.00
CA ILE A 153 20.13 -17.15 14.04
C ILE A 153 19.78 -18.52 14.63
N LYS A 154 20.72 -19.17 15.31
CA LYS A 154 20.52 -20.49 15.91
C LYS A 154 19.33 -20.57 16.85
N THR A 155 19.01 -19.47 17.57
CA THR A 155 17.85 -19.43 18.49
C THR A 155 16.52 -19.56 17.76
N PHE A 156 16.47 -19.26 16.45
CA PHE A 156 15.25 -19.31 15.64
C PHE A 156 15.21 -20.48 14.65
N LEU A 157 16.30 -21.23 14.51
CA LEU A 157 16.32 -22.40 13.63
C LEU A 157 15.50 -23.56 14.23
N LYS A 158 14.92 -24.38 13.35
CA LYS A 158 14.25 -25.66 13.68
C LYS A 158 12.98 -25.59 14.52
N ARG A 159 12.26 -24.46 14.52
CA ARG A 159 10.95 -24.36 15.16
C ARG A 159 9.99 -23.47 14.36
N ASP A 160 8.70 -23.68 14.55
CA ASP A 160 7.69 -22.78 14.05
C ASP A 160 7.69 -21.48 14.85
N LEU A 161 7.97 -20.37 14.17
CA LEU A 161 8.06 -19.07 14.80
C LEU A 161 6.69 -18.39 14.83
N THR A 162 6.35 -17.81 15.95
CA THR A 162 5.21 -16.90 16.09
C THR A 162 5.43 -15.62 15.26
N VAL A 163 4.37 -14.84 15.06
CA VAL A 163 4.45 -13.56 14.34
C VAL A 163 5.44 -12.59 15.00
N VAL A 164 5.47 -12.58 16.34
CA VAL A 164 6.39 -11.71 17.11
C VAL A 164 7.84 -12.17 16.94
N GLU A 165 8.10 -13.46 17.03
CA GLU A 165 9.44 -14.02 16.85
C GLU A 165 9.97 -13.82 15.42
N LYS A 166 9.11 -13.94 14.40
CA LYS A 166 9.48 -13.58 13.02
C LYS A 166 9.90 -12.12 12.90
N LYS A 167 9.17 -11.20 13.51
CA LYS A 167 9.55 -9.79 13.54
C LYS A 167 10.88 -9.58 14.27
N ALA A 168 11.04 -10.17 15.46
CA ALA A 168 12.28 -10.10 16.21
C ALA A 168 13.48 -10.58 15.39
N LEU A 169 13.36 -11.75 14.76
CA LEU A 169 14.40 -12.32 13.88
C LEU A 169 14.79 -11.33 12.77
N TYR A 170 13.83 -10.77 12.05
CA TYR A 170 14.12 -9.85 10.94
C TYR A 170 14.81 -8.57 11.41
N TYR A 171 14.28 -7.90 12.43
CA TYR A 171 14.86 -6.66 12.93
C TYR A 171 16.23 -6.87 13.57
N GLY A 172 16.41 -7.97 14.32
CA GLY A 172 17.69 -8.29 14.90
C GLY A 172 18.76 -8.62 13.85
N LEU A 173 18.41 -9.40 12.81
CA LEU A 173 19.33 -9.65 11.69
C LEU A 173 19.69 -8.38 10.95
N GLN A 174 18.72 -7.53 10.66
CA GLN A 174 18.96 -6.26 10.01
C GLN A 174 19.93 -5.40 10.82
N ALA A 175 19.72 -5.26 12.13
CA ALA A 175 20.60 -4.50 13.01
C ALA A 175 22.02 -5.07 13.04
N LEU A 176 22.16 -6.37 13.23
CA LEU A 176 23.47 -7.04 13.33
C LEU A 176 24.27 -7.00 12.02
N LEU A 177 23.61 -7.19 10.87
CA LEU A 177 24.25 -7.15 9.56
C LEU A 177 24.65 -5.74 9.17
N THR A 178 23.80 -4.72 9.44
CA THR A 178 24.11 -3.31 9.17
C THR A 178 25.30 -2.82 10.01
N THR A 179 25.36 -3.19 11.29
CA THR A 179 26.48 -2.83 12.17
C THR A 179 27.81 -3.40 11.68
N LYS A 180 27.79 -4.60 11.11
CA LYS A 180 28.99 -5.24 10.55
C LYS A 180 29.53 -4.48 9.33
N VAL A 181 28.68 -3.99 8.46
CA VAL A 181 29.08 -3.17 7.30
C VAL A 181 29.81 -1.91 7.78
N LEU A 182 29.26 -1.21 8.76
CA LEU A 182 29.85 0.01 9.32
C LEU A 182 31.22 -0.22 9.99
N THR A 183 31.45 -1.43 10.57
CA THR A 183 32.72 -1.76 11.21
C THR A 183 33.78 -2.26 10.21
N SER A 184 33.39 -2.83 9.07
CA SER A 184 34.31 -3.26 8.02
C SER A 184 34.91 -2.07 7.26
N ASP A 185 34.14 -1.00 7.05
CA ASP A 185 34.61 0.19 6.36
C ASP A 185 35.61 1.01 7.21
N ARG A 186 35.53 0.93 8.54
CA ARG A 186 36.48 1.59 9.45
C ARG A 186 37.86 0.91 9.51
N LYS A 187 38.01 -0.31 8.99
CA LYS A 187 39.31 -1.02 8.94
C LYS A 187 40.07 -0.84 7.62
N ARG A 188 39.56 -0.01 6.71
CA ARG A 188 40.17 0.29 5.40
C ARG A 188 40.74 1.73 5.29
N ILE A 189 40.94 2.41 6.43
CA ILE A 189 41.65 3.71 6.49
C ILE A 189 42.97 3.51 7.21
#